data_11b8829058edb1cb7a824d3a11336881
#
_entry.id   11b8829058edb1cb7a824d3a11336881
#
_cell.length_a   1.000
_cell.length_b   1.000
_cell.length_c   1.000
_cell.angle_alpha   90.00
_cell.angle_beta   90.00
_cell.angle_gamma   90.00
#
_symmetry.space_group_name_H-M   'P 1'
#
loop_
_entity.id
_entity.type
_entity.pdbx_description
1 polymer ?
#
loop_
_entity_poly.entity_id
_entity_poly.type
_entity_poly.pdbx_seq_one_letter_code
_entity_poly.pdbx_strand_id
1 'polypeptide(L)'
;MLLSVQVRAVSFGANLRTAALRMALIRPPRFPLSGAIERDPKPIHDPVGAIFGPKVMLINQNAGSGGDAMPWYFRKAGIGKLVGTRTWGGLVGIGGFPQLLDGGSVTAPRYAIYGLNGDWEVENHGIAPDVAVEDLPKDVAAGHDRQLETGVQLVLDELKAHPVPEIPIPPYPNYHKNSGLGNQ
;
A
#
# COMPACT_ATOMS: atom_id res chain seq x y z
N MET A 1 18.72 -0.29 6.52
CA MET A 1 17.80 -1.44 6.36
C MET A 1 16.37 -0.89 6.46
N LEU A 2 15.75 -0.58 5.31
CA LEU A 2 14.37 -0.08 5.27
C LEU A 2 13.44 -1.28 5.32
N LEU A 3 12.82 -1.52 6.49
CA LEU A 3 11.70 -2.45 6.59
C LEU A 3 10.54 -1.90 5.74
N SER A 4 9.96 -2.77 4.92
CA SER A 4 8.75 -2.45 4.18
C SER A 4 7.63 -2.06 5.14
N VAL A 5 7.02 -0.90 4.86
CA VAL A 5 5.93 -0.37 5.68
C VAL A 5 4.67 -1.20 5.45
N GLN A 6 4.09 -1.67 6.53
CA GLN A 6 2.76 -2.28 6.52
C GLN A 6 1.70 -1.21 6.37
N VAL A 7 0.78 -1.40 5.44
CA VAL A 7 -0.42 -0.59 5.36
C VAL A 7 -1.55 -1.37 6.01
N ARG A 8 -1.88 -1.06 7.26
CA ARG A 8 -3.14 -1.52 7.87
C ARG A 8 -4.28 -0.74 7.21
N ALA A 9 -5.15 -1.44 6.50
CA ALA A 9 -6.42 -0.87 6.08
C ALA A 9 -7.36 -0.82 7.30
N VAL A 10 -7.20 0.22 8.13
CA VAL A 10 -8.14 0.52 9.20
C VAL A 10 -9.28 1.34 8.60
N SER A 11 -10.50 0.86 8.78
CA SER A 11 -11.71 1.54 8.38
C SER A 11 -11.86 2.87 9.13
N PHE A 12 -11.46 3.95 8.51
CA PHE A 12 -11.95 5.29 8.83
C PHE A 12 -12.05 6.06 7.51
N GLY A 13 -13.28 6.21 6.99
CA GLY A 13 -13.70 7.23 6.04
C GLY A 13 -12.74 7.62 4.91
N ALA A 14 -11.89 6.72 4.44
CA ALA A 14 -10.97 7.01 3.36
C ALA A 14 -11.77 7.14 2.06
N ASN A 15 -11.86 8.35 1.55
CA ASN A 15 -12.43 8.64 0.25
C ASN A 15 -11.74 7.76 -0.80
N LEU A 16 -12.50 7.15 -1.71
CA LEU A 16 -12.02 6.32 -2.81
C LEU A 16 -10.92 6.99 -3.65
N ARG A 17 -11.01 8.31 -3.84
CA ARG A 17 -9.97 9.09 -4.53
C ARG A 17 -8.64 9.06 -3.75
N THR A 18 -8.71 9.09 -2.42
CA THR A 18 -7.52 8.98 -1.56
C THR A 18 -6.92 7.58 -1.62
N ALA A 19 -7.74 6.52 -1.69
CA ALA A 19 -7.27 5.15 -1.87
C ALA A 19 -6.55 4.97 -3.21
N ALA A 20 -7.14 5.45 -4.31
CA ALA A 20 -6.53 5.40 -5.65
C ALA A 20 -5.20 6.18 -5.71
N LEU A 21 -5.15 7.38 -5.12
CA LEU A 21 -3.93 8.19 -5.06
C LEU A 21 -2.83 7.51 -4.23
N ARG A 22 -3.20 6.90 -3.09
CA ARG A 22 -2.25 6.13 -2.28
C ARG A 22 -1.72 4.93 -3.04
N MET A 23 -2.55 4.26 -3.86
CA MET A 23 -2.09 3.17 -4.72
C MET A 23 -1.08 3.62 -5.77
N ALA A 24 -1.27 4.78 -6.36
CA ALA A 24 -0.30 5.36 -7.28
C ALA A 24 1.07 5.61 -6.62
N LEU A 25 1.08 5.97 -5.33
CA LEU A 25 2.31 6.17 -4.55
C LEU A 25 2.93 4.84 -4.06
N ILE A 26 2.12 3.78 -3.88
CA ILE A 26 2.58 2.48 -3.40
C ILE A 26 3.03 1.56 -4.56
N ARG A 27 2.74 1.91 -5.81
CA ARG A 27 3.20 1.21 -7.02
C ARG A 27 4.48 1.82 -7.62
N PRO A 28 5.52 2.13 -6.83
CA PRO A 28 6.81 2.45 -7.40
C PRO A 28 7.41 1.18 -8.00
N PRO A 29 8.35 1.31 -8.91
CA PRO A 29 9.14 0.19 -9.33
C PRO A 29 9.72 -0.54 -8.12
N ARG A 30 9.98 -1.83 -8.25
CA ARG A 30 10.53 -2.66 -7.16
C ARG A 30 11.83 -2.08 -6.58
N PHE A 31 12.55 -1.34 -7.41
CA PHE A 31 13.82 -0.68 -7.11
C PHE A 31 13.76 0.81 -7.48
N PRO A 32 14.60 1.65 -6.86
CA PRO A 32 14.73 3.04 -7.27
C PRO A 32 15.03 3.19 -8.76
N LEU A 33 14.49 4.23 -9.38
CA LEU A 33 14.77 4.58 -10.79
C LEU A 33 16.11 5.28 -10.93
N SER A 34 16.50 6.04 -9.91
CA SER A 34 17.77 6.77 -9.85
C SER A 34 18.17 6.99 -8.40
N GLY A 35 19.43 7.35 -8.20
CA GLY A 35 19.95 7.82 -6.93
C GLY A 35 20.60 9.18 -7.10
N ALA A 36 20.44 10.05 -6.13
CA ALA A 36 21.16 11.30 -6.01
C ALA A 36 22.00 11.28 -4.75
N ILE A 37 23.17 11.89 -4.79
CA ILE A 37 24.04 12.05 -3.65
C ILE A 37 24.44 13.51 -3.50
N GLU A 38 24.28 14.02 -2.29
CA GLU A 38 24.80 15.33 -1.91
C GLU A 38 26.25 15.18 -1.38
N ARG A 39 26.85 16.28 -1.00
CA ARG A 39 28.18 16.30 -0.39
C ARG A 39 28.26 15.51 0.91
N ASP A 40 27.12 15.35 1.58
CA ASP A 40 26.96 14.50 2.78
C ASP A 40 26.43 13.12 2.36
N PRO A 41 27.01 12.00 2.84
CA PRO A 41 27.05 10.72 2.13
C PRO A 41 25.77 9.85 2.18
N LYS A 42 24.57 10.41 2.35
CA LYS A 42 23.35 9.62 2.27
C LYS A 42 22.70 9.75 0.90
N PRO A 43 22.69 8.68 0.09
CA PRO A 43 22.03 8.73 -1.20
C PRO A 43 20.51 8.91 -1.03
N ILE A 44 19.94 9.78 -1.85
CA ILE A 44 18.50 9.95 -2.01
C ILE A 44 18.08 9.08 -3.19
N HIS A 45 17.05 8.29 -3.01
CA HIS A 45 16.53 7.42 -4.06
C HIS A 45 15.22 7.97 -4.61
N ASP A 46 15.10 8.03 -5.93
CA ASP A 46 13.89 8.45 -6.61
C ASP A 46 12.99 7.27 -7.00
N PRO A 47 11.66 7.46 -6.92
CA PRO A 47 10.96 8.65 -6.42
C PRO A 47 11.03 8.78 -4.89
N VAL A 48 11.28 10.00 -4.43
CA VAL A 48 11.34 10.33 -2.99
C VAL A 48 10.01 9.97 -2.31
N GLY A 49 10.09 9.32 -1.15
CA GLY A 49 8.92 8.87 -0.39
C GLY A 49 8.26 7.59 -0.91
N ALA A 50 8.80 6.97 -1.95
CA ALA A 50 8.34 5.66 -2.40
C ALA A 50 8.76 4.56 -1.42
N ILE A 51 7.91 3.55 -1.29
CA ILE A 51 8.20 2.35 -0.51
C ILE A 51 8.68 1.27 -1.49
N PHE A 52 9.97 0.98 -1.46
CA PHE A 52 10.59 -0.06 -2.30
C PHE A 52 10.51 -1.44 -1.63
N GLY A 53 10.78 -2.50 -2.39
CA GLY A 53 10.80 -3.88 -1.91
C GLY A 53 9.42 -4.56 -1.83
N PRO A 54 9.37 -5.78 -1.30
CA PRO A 54 8.15 -6.58 -1.20
C PRO A 54 7.15 -5.95 -0.22
N LYS A 55 5.87 -6.18 -0.48
CA LYS A 55 4.76 -5.61 0.30
C LYS A 55 3.70 -6.65 0.56
N VAL A 56 3.10 -6.57 1.73
CA VAL A 56 1.85 -7.24 2.07
C VAL A 56 0.88 -6.23 2.65
N MET A 57 -0.40 -6.49 2.54
CA MET A 57 -1.45 -5.68 3.16
C MET A 57 -2.24 -6.54 4.13
N LEU A 58 -2.38 -6.07 5.36
CA LEU A 58 -3.23 -6.70 6.36
C LEU A 58 -4.66 -6.20 6.20
N ILE A 59 -5.61 -7.11 6.15
CA ILE A 59 -7.04 -6.83 5.99
C ILE A 59 -7.86 -7.60 7.03
N ASN A 60 -8.99 -7.04 7.41
CA ASN A 60 -9.92 -7.74 8.30
C ASN A 60 -11.38 -7.36 8.01
N GLN A 61 -12.30 -8.04 8.68
CA GLN A 61 -13.76 -7.89 8.53
C GLN A 61 -14.29 -6.49 8.90
N ASN A 62 -13.51 -5.66 9.59
CA ASN A 62 -13.89 -4.30 9.93
C ASN A 62 -13.49 -3.28 8.84
N ALA A 63 -12.78 -3.73 7.81
CA ALA A 63 -12.38 -2.90 6.69
C ALA A 63 -13.54 -2.78 5.70
N GLY A 64 -14.19 -1.61 5.64
CA GLY A 64 -15.29 -1.31 4.74
C GLY A 64 -15.03 -0.08 3.90
N SER A 65 -15.82 0.14 2.86
CA SER A 65 -15.73 1.28 1.95
C SER A 65 -14.32 1.47 1.36
N GLY A 66 -13.58 2.50 1.76
CA GLY A 66 -12.17 2.66 1.40
C GLY A 66 -11.29 1.50 1.84
N GLY A 67 -11.67 0.80 2.92
CA GLY A 67 -11.03 -0.41 3.41
C GLY A 67 -11.31 -1.65 2.55
N ASP A 68 -12.39 -1.66 1.76
CA ASP A 68 -12.65 -2.64 0.70
C ASP A 68 -11.93 -2.26 -0.60
N ALA A 69 -12.01 -0.98 -0.97
CA ALA A 69 -11.44 -0.49 -2.23
C ALA A 69 -9.92 -0.60 -2.27
N MET A 70 -9.25 -0.30 -1.16
CA MET A 70 -7.80 -0.30 -1.13
C MET A 70 -7.19 -1.69 -1.36
N PRO A 71 -7.59 -2.78 -0.67
CA PRO A 71 -7.10 -4.12 -0.98
C PRO A 71 -7.51 -4.61 -2.37
N TRP A 72 -8.69 -4.22 -2.87
CA TRP A 72 -9.10 -4.50 -4.24
C TRP A 72 -8.11 -3.94 -5.26
N TYR A 73 -7.78 -2.65 -5.14
CA TYR A 73 -6.79 -2.00 -6.01
C TYR A 73 -5.39 -2.59 -5.83
N PHE A 74 -5.00 -2.88 -4.58
CA PHE A 74 -3.70 -3.48 -4.25
C PHE A 74 -3.50 -4.81 -4.98
N ARG A 75 -4.52 -5.67 -4.96
CA ARG A 75 -4.53 -6.94 -5.70
C ARG A 75 -4.51 -6.72 -7.21
N LYS A 76 -5.41 -5.87 -7.74
CA LYS A 76 -5.47 -5.56 -9.19
C LYS A 76 -4.16 -4.98 -9.72
N ALA A 77 -3.46 -4.22 -8.93
CA ALA A 77 -2.16 -3.65 -9.27
C ALA A 77 -0.98 -4.62 -9.09
N GLY A 78 -1.22 -5.82 -8.57
CA GLY A 78 -0.17 -6.83 -8.37
C GLY A 78 0.92 -6.41 -7.39
N ILE A 79 0.58 -5.59 -6.37
CA ILE A 79 1.57 -4.99 -5.46
C ILE A 79 2.11 -6.01 -4.47
N GLY A 80 1.27 -6.94 -4.01
CA GLY A 80 1.65 -7.96 -3.03
C GLY A 80 0.44 -8.76 -2.56
N LYS A 81 0.63 -9.58 -1.53
CA LYS A 81 -0.41 -10.45 -0.96
C LYS A 81 -1.24 -9.71 0.07
N LEU A 82 -2.52 -10.11 0.16
CA LEU A 82 -3.44 -9.73 1.22
C LEU A 82 -3.42 -10.81 2.31
N VAL A 83 -3.27 -10.40 3.56
CA VAL A 83 -3.17 -11.30 4.71
C VAL A 83 -4.25 -10.93 5.74
N GLY A 84 -4.94 -11.90 6.28
CA GLY A 84 -5.92 -11.68 7.34
C GLY A 84 -7.27 -12.32 7.08
N THR A 85 -8.35 -11.59 7.28
CA THR A 85 -9.72 -12.04 7.04
C THR A 85 -10.40 -11.18 5.98
N ARG A 86 -11.47 -11.72 5.37
CA ARG A 86 -12.24 -11.03 4.33
C ARG A 86 -12.74 -9.67 4.83
N THR A 87 -12.66 -8.65 3.98
CA THR A 87 -13.19 -7.32 4.26
C THR A 87 -14.73 -7.31 4.29
N TRP A 88 -15.32 -6.23 4.77
CA TRP A 88 -16.77 -6.15 5.00
C TRP A 88 -17.59 -6.26 3.72
N GLY A 89 -17.20 -5.61 2.65
CA GLY A 89 -17.94 -5.62 1.39
C GLY A 89 -19.02 -4.55 1.29
N GLY A 90 -18.84 -3.42 1.96
CA GLY A 90 -19.71 -2.26 1.85
C GLY A 90 -19.03 -1.14 1.07
N LEU A 91 -19.11 -1.17 -0.26
CA LEU A 91 -18.37 -0.26 -1.14
C LEU A 91 -19.25 0.82 -1.78
N VAL A 92 -20.58 0.72 -1.77
CA VAL A 92 -21.46 1.78 -2.30
C VAL A 92 -21.18 3.11 -1.64
N GLY A 93 -21.13 4.18 -2.42
CA GLY A 93 -20.99 5.53 -1.91
C GLY A 93 -22.31 6.08 -1.39
N ILE A 94 -22.27 6.66 -0.20
CA ILE A 94 -23.43 7.21 0.52
C ILE A 94 -23.36 8.74 0.60
N GLY A 95 -24.52 9.37 0.83
CA GLY A 95 -24.61 10.80 1.17
C GLY A 95 -25.12 11.71 0.05
N GLY A 96 -25.18 13.00 0.35
CA GLY A 96 -25.64 14.04 -0.58
C GLY A 96 -27.15 14.12 -0.72
N PHE A 97 -27.91 13.68 0.28
CA PHE A 97 -29.36 13.85 0.35
C PHE A 97 -29.72 15.14 1.12
N PRO A 98 -30.82 15.83 0.76
CA PRO A 98 -31.24 17.00 1.48
C PRO A 98 -31.64 16.65 2.92
N GLN A 99 -31.54 17.62 3.81
CA GLN A 99 -32.08 17.49 5.16
C GLN A 99 -33.60 17.39 5.11
N LEU A 100 -34.17 16.64 6.04
CA LEU A 100 -35.61 16.57 6.24
C LEU A 100 -36.13 17.87 6.90
N LEU A 101 -37.45 18.12 6.79
CA LEU A 101 -38.10 19.33 7.30
C LEU A 101 -37.95 19.51 8.81
N ASP A 102 -37.79 18.43 9.56
CA ASP A 102 -37.59 18.39 11.01
C ASP A 102 -36.09 18.49 11.41
N GLY A 103 -35.19 18.70 10.43
CA GLY A 103 -33.75 18.76 10.64
C GLY A 103 -33.08 17.39 10.70
N GLY A 104 -33.82 16.28 10.56
CA GLY A 104 -33.30 14.94 10.44
C GLY A 104 -32.52 14.73 9.12
N SER A 105 -31.85 13.62 9.01
CA SER A 105 -31.11 13.24 7.80
C SER A 105 -31.28 11.75 7.50
N VAL A 106 -31.19 11.40 6.22
CA VAL A 106 -31.21 10.02 5.76
C VAL A 106 -29.88 9.72 5.08
N THR A 107 -29.20 8.67 5.54
CA THR A 107 -28.04 8.11 4.86
C THR A 107 -28.53 7.03 3.91
N ALA A 108 -28.29 7.22 2.62
CA ALA A 108 -28.69 6.27 1.59
C ALA A 108 -27.62 6.14 0.51
N PRO A 109 -27.58 5.04 -0.24
CA PRO A 109 -26.69 4.86 -1.38
C PRO A 109 -26.92 5.92 -2.44
N ARG A 110 -25.85 6.48 -3.00
CA ARG A 110 -25.89 7.47 -4.07
C ARG A 110 -25.21 7.00 -5.34
N TYR A 111 -24.13 6.26 -5.21
CA TYR A 111 -23.38 5.71 -6.35
C TYR A 111 -22.83 4.34 -6.02
N ALA A 112 -22.69 3.53 -7.03
CA ALA A 112 -22.12 2.18 -6.92
C ALA A 112 -20.85 2.07 -7.74
N ILE A 113 -20.00 1.12 -7.38
CA ILE A 113 -18.67 0.92 -7.97
C ILE A 113 -18.62 -0.50 -8.52
N TYR A 114 -18.23 -0.62 -9.78
CA TYR A 114 -18.11 -1.89 -10.48
C TYR A 114 -16.70 -2.06 -11.10
N GLY A 115 -16.34 -3.29 -11.37
CA GLY A 115 -15.10 -3.62 -12.07
C GLY A 115 -15.16 -3.27 -13.55
N LEU A 116 -13.99 -3.14 -14.20
CA LEU A 116 -13.90 -2.80 -15.62
C LEU A 116 -14.52 -3.85 -16.55
N ASN A 117 -14.78 -5.06 -16.04
CA ASN A 117 -15.48 -6.13 -16.74
C ASN A 117 -17.01 -6.03 -16.64
N GLY A 118 -17.52 -5.01 -15.94
CA GLY A 118 -18.95 -4.82 -15.71
C GLY A 118 -19.53 -5.59 -14.53
N ASP A 119 -18.69 -6.17 -13.67
CA ASP A 119 -19.10 -7.00 -12.54
C ASP A 119 -19.07 -6.23 -11.21
N TRP A 120 -20.01 -6.56 -10.31
CA TRP A 120 -20.05 -6.10 -8.93
C TRP A 120 -19.07 -6.92 -8.08
N GLU A 121 -17.77 -6.64 -8.21
CA GLU A 121 -16.73 -7.48 -7.62
C GLU A 121 -16.64 -7.39 -6.09
N VAL A 122 -17.03 -6.29 -5.49
CA VAL A 122 -16.75 -5.95 -4.08
C VAL A 122 -17.98 -5.81 -3.23
N GLU A 123 -19.01 -5.10 -3.74
CA GLU A 123 -20.24 -4.85 -2.99
C GLU A 123 -20.91 -6.16 -2.58
N ASN A 124 -21.26 -6.28 -1.30
CA ASN A 124 -21.80 -7.49 -0.65
C ASN A 124 -20.87 -8.74 -0.65
N HIS A 125 -19.68 -8.62 -1.17
CA HIS A 125 -18.70 -9.73 -1.23
C HIS A 125 -17.47 -9.50 -0.39
N GLY A 126 -16.99 -8.25 -0.33
CA GLY A 126 -15.68 -7.92 0.25
C GLY A 126 -14.52 -8.55 -0.52
N ILE A 127 -13.32 -8.33 -0.01
CA ILE A 127 -12.08 -8.85 -0.59
C ILE A 127 -11.55 -9.95 0.32
N ALA A 128 -11.46 -11.17 -0.20
CA ALA A 128 -10.86 -12.29 0.51
C ALA A 128 -9.32 -12.09 0.62
N PRO A 129 -8.67 -12.51 1.71
CA PRO A 129 -7.22 -12.55 1.78
C PRO A 129 -6.63 -13.61 0.86
N ASP A 130 -5.37 -13.44 0.47
CA ASP A 130 -4.58 -14.48 -0.21
C ASP A 130 -4.00 -15.48 0.81
N VAL A 131 -3.77 -15.01 2.03
CA VAL A 131 -3.36 -15.83 3.17
C VAL A 131 -4.32 -15.56 4.34
N ALA A 132 -5.18 -16.53 4.62
CA ALA A 132 -6.18 -16.41 5.67
C ALA A 132 -5.52 -16.58 7.05
N VAL A 133 -5.64 -15.55 7.89
CA VAL A 133 -5.15 -15.53 9.27
C VAL A 133 -6.12 -14.73 10.11
N GLU A 134 -6.52 -15.28 11.24
CA GLU A 134 -7.39 -14.62 12.20
C GLU A 134 -6.64 -14.32 13.49
N ASP A 135 -6.80 -13.10 14.01
CA ASP A 135 -6.31 -12.72 15.32
C ASP A 135 -7.34 -13.16 16.38
N LEU A 136 -7.08 -14.31 17.01
CA LEU A 136 -7.96 -14.81 18.06
C LEU A 136 -7.77 -14.01 19.36
N PRO A 137 -8.84 -13.77 20.14
CA PRO A 137 -8.74 -13.02 21.40
C PRO A 137 -7.69 -13.55 22.37
N LYS A 138 -7.52 -14.87 22.43
CA LYS A 138 -6.50 -15.51 23.28
C LYS A 138 -5.08 -15.15 22.87
N ASP A 139 -4.81 -15.04 21.56
CA ASP A 139 -3.49 -14.72 21.03
C ASP A 139 -3.20 -13.23 21.26
N VAL A 140 -4.19 -12.37 21.00
CA VAL A 140 -4.09 -10.93 21.27
C VAL A 140 -3.86 -10.65 22.76
N ALA A 141 -4.57 -11.36 23.66
CA ALA A 141 -4.36 -11.25 25.09
C ALA A 141 -2.97 -11.72 25.54
N ALA A 142 -2.36 -12.65 24.82
CA ALA A 142 -0.99 -13.10 25.02
C ALA A 142 0.07 -12.19 24.36
N GLY A 143 -0.35 -11.12 23.69
CA GLY A 143 0.54 -10.15 23.00
C GLY A 143 0.93 -10.57 21.59
N HIS A 144 0.25 -11.53 20.98
CA HIS A 144 0.49 -11.97 19.60
C HIS A 144 -0.50 -11.33 18.62
N ASP A 145 0.03 -10.76 17.56
CA ASP A 145 -0.71 -10.30 16.37
C ASP A 145 -0.36 -11.26 15.22
N ARG A 146 -1.18 -12.30 15.05
CA ARG A 146 -0.92 -13.36 14.06
C ARG A 146 -0.92 -12.85 12.63
N GLN A 147 -1.75 -11.87 12.32
CA GLN A 147 -1.77 -11.26 11.00
C GLN A 147 -0.48 -10.50 10.72
N LEU A 148 -0.02 -9.71 11.71
CA LEU A 148 1.25 -8.97 11.61
C LEU A 148 2.44 -9.93 11.50
N GLU A 149 2.53 -10.92 12.39
CA GLU A 149 3.60 -11.92 12.40
C GLU A 149 3.69 -12.64 11.05
N THR A 150 2.55 -13.10 10.51
CA THR A 150 2.49 -13.75 9.19
C THR A 150 2.89 -12.80 8.07
N GLY A 151 2.40 -11.55 8.10
CA GLY A 151 2.75 -10.54 7.11
C GLY A 151 4.24 -10.22 7.09
N VAL A 152 4.87 -10.08 8.25
CA VAL A 152 6.32 -9.88 8.40
C VAL A 152 7.09 -11.07 7.84
N GLN A 153 6.67 -12.30 8.19
CA GLN A 153 7.34 -13.50 7.70
C GLN A 153 7.32 -13.60 6.17
N LEU A 154 6.15 -13.34 5.56
CA LEU A 154 6.02 -13.35 4.09
C LEU A 154 6.95 -12.33 3.41
N VAL A 155 7.07 -11.12 3.97
CA VAL A 155 7.98 -10.10 3.45
C VAL A 155 9.45 -10.51 3.61
N LEU A 156 9.81 -11.09 4.74
CA LEU A 156 11.18 -11.58 4.98
C LEU A 156 11.56 -12.71 4.04
N ASP A 157 10.64 -13.64 3.79
CA ASP A 157 10.87 -14.75 2.86
C ASP A 157 11.01 -14.25 1.42
N GLU A 158 10.19 -13.28 1.01
CA GLU A 158 10.31 -12.63 -0.29
C GLU A 158 11.63 -11.85 -0.44
N LEU A 159 12.11 -11.19 0.63
CA LEU A 159 13.41 -10.52 0.64
C LEU A 159 14.58 -11.48 0.54
N LYS A 160 14.46 -12.68 1.14
CA LYS A 160 15.48 -13.73 0.99
C LYS A 160 15.53 -14.29 -0.44
N ALA A 161 14.34 -14.54 -1.01
CA ALA A 161 14.25 -15.08 -2.36
C ALA A 161 14.69 -14.06 -3.42
N HIS A 162 14.43 -12.79 -3.17
CA HIS A 162 14.69 -11.70 -4.10
C HIS A 162 15.30 -10.51 -3.34
N PRO A 163 16.57 -10.58 -2.96
CA PRO A 163 17.24 -9.51 -2.22
C PRO A 163 17.22 -8.20 -3.03
N VAL A 164 17.12 -7.09 -2.31
CA VAL A 164 17.26 -5.76 -2.93
C VAL A 164 18.72 -5.60 -3.34
N PRO A 165 19.01 -5.34 -4.62
CA PRO A 165 20.37 -5.14 -5.06
C PRO A 165 20.98 -3.91 -4.38
N GLU A 166 22.24 -4.01 -4.03
CA GLU A 166 23.02 -2.85 -3.61
C GLU A 166 23.28 -1.96 -4.83
N ILE A 167 22.91 -0.70 -4.76
CA ILE A 167 23.13 0.26 -5.84
C ILE A 167 24.45 0.96 -5.56
N PRO A 168 25.51 0.67 -6.35
CA PRO A 168 26.80 1.30 -6.14
C PRO A 168 26.75 2.79 -6.44
N ILE A 169 27.35 3.59 -5.57
CA ILE A 169 27.55 5.01 -5.82
C ILE A 169 28.74 5.14 -6.77
N PRO A 170 28.56 5.75 -7.95
CA PRO A 170 29.67 5.94 -8.87
C PRO A 170 30.69 6.92 -8.28
N PRO A 171 31.99 6.78 -8.61
CA PRO A 171 32.98 7.76 -8.21
C PRO A 171 32.64 9.13 -8.82
N TYR A 172 32.93 10.18 -8.05
CA TYR A 172 32.73 11.54 -8.56
C TYR A 172 33.53 11.78 -9.82
N PRO A 173 32.93 12.37 -10.88
CA PRO A 173 33.66 12.70 -12.09
C PRO A 173 34.73 13.75 -11.80
N ASN A 174 35.94 13.48 -12.25
CA ASN A 174 37.05 14.44 -12.16
C ASN A 174 37.18 15.17 -13.51
N TYR A 175 36.49 16.27 -13.64
CA TYR A 175 36.51 17.09 -14.87
C TYR A 175 37.86 17.79 -15.12
N HIS A 176 38.72 17.92 -14.12
CA HIS A 176 40.06 18.55 -14.27
C HIS A 176 41.07 17.64 -14.90
N LYS A 177 40.91 16.31 -14.78
CA LYS A 177 41.86 15.32 -15.28
C LYS A 177 41.95 15.23 -16.81
N ASN A 178 40.89 15.69 -17.52
CA ASN A 178 40.78 15.60 -18.97
C ASN A 178 40.53 16.97 -19.64
N SER A 179 40.64 18.07 -18.92
CA SER A 179 40.26 19.39 -19.46
C SER A 179 41.29 20.07 -20.34
N GLY A 180 42.43 19.45 -20.59
CA GLY A 180 43.50 20.07 -21.42
C GLY A 180 44.08 21.36 -20.82
N LEU A 181 43.58 21.85 -19.70
CA LEU A 181 44.03 23.07 -19.02
C LEU A 181 45.29 22.87 -18.14
N GLY A 182 45.83 21.64 -18.16
CA GLY A 182 47.04 21.29 -17.39
C GLY A 182 48.36 21.36 -18.15
N ASN A 183 48.36 21.83 -19.40
CA ASN A 183 49.56 22.00 -20.23
C ASN A 183 49.64 23.43 -20.83
N GLN A 184 49.61 24.44 -19.98
CA GLN A 184 50.13 25.77 -20.33
C GLN A 184 51.14 26.17 -19.25
#